data_e559c0823c0f8409052845ba4939b7e7
#
_entry.id   e559c0823c0f8409052845ba4939b7e7
#
_cell.length_a   1.000
_cell.length_b   1.000
_cell.length_c   1.000
_cell.angle_alpha   90.00
_cell.angle_beta   90.00
_cell.angle_gamma   90.00
#
_symmetry.space_group_name_H-M   'P 1'
#
loop_
_entity.id
_entity.type
_entity.pdbx_description
1 polymer ?
#
loop_
_entity_poly.entity_id
_entity_poly.type
_entity_poly.pdbx_seq_one_letter_code
_entity_poly.pdbx_strand_id
1 'polypeptide(L)'
;ILNINKNVPNINEAVLSVHGHNDLGLAVANFLEAVKNGARQLECTINGIGERAGNAALEELIMALHVRRSYFNPFFGRPPESPTPLTAVRTEEITKSSRLVSNLTGMVVQPNKAIVGANAFAHESGIHQDGVLKNRLTYEIIDAKTVGLSDNKISLGKLSGRSAVRARLEDLGYD
;
A
#
# COMPACT_ATOMS: atom_id res chain seq x y z
N ILE A 1 -18.61 -15.07 4.25
CA ILE A 1 -18.95 -14.02 5.22
C ILE A 1 -20.43 -13.69 5.14
N LEU A 2 -20.99 -13.30 3.98
CA LEU A 2 -22.42 -12.98 3.84
C LEU A 2 -23.36 -14.08 4.36
N ASN A 3 -23.06 -15.35 4.07
CA ASN A 3 -23.85 -16.48 4.57
C ASN A 3 -23.77 -16.60 6.09
N ILE A 4 -22.61 -16.39 6.68
CA ILE A 4 -22.42 -16.40 8.14
C ILE A 4 -23.26 -15.29 8.76
N ASN A 5 -23.14 -14.05 8.26
CA ASN A 5 -23.88 -12.89 8.74
C ASN A 5 -25.41 -13.07 8.65
N LYS A 6 -25.89 -13.82 7.66
CA LYS A 6 -27.33 -14.06 7.45
C LYS A 6 -27.89 -15.16 8.31
N ASN A 7 -27.11 -16.21 8.57
CA ASN A 7 -27.60 -17.48 9.12
C ASN A 7 -27.18 -17.75 10.57
N VAL A 8 -26.28 -16.93 11.15
CA VAL A 8 -25.86 -17.06 12.54
C VAL A 8 -26.48 -15.91 13.34
N PRO A 9 -27.50 -16.17 14.19
CA PRO A 9 -28.29 -15.10 14.82
C PRO A 9 -27.48 -14.15 15.73
N ASN A 10 -26.42 -14.65 16.37
CA ASN A 10 -25.60 -13.88 17.32
C ASN A 10 -24.21 -13.56 16.77
N ILE A 11 -24.04 -13.50 15.46
CA ILE A 11 -22.71 -13.24 14.83
C ILE A 11 -22.13 -11.86 15.18
N ASN A 12 -22.98 -10.91 15.55
CA ASN A 12 -22.58 -9.60 16.02
C ASN A 12 -21.81 -9.61 17.35
N GLU A 13 -21.85 -10.71 18.10
CA GLU A 13 -21.05 -10.93 19.32
C GLU A 13 -19.63 -11.41 19.03
N ALA A 14 -19.32 -11.76 17.77
CA ALA A 14 -18.03 -12.24 17.33
C ALA A 14 -17.36 -11.28 16.31
N VAL A 15 -16.03 -11.28 16.32
CA VAL A 15 -15.24 -10.61 15.27
C VAL A 15 -14.95 -11.62 14.17
N LEU A 16 -15.46 -11.37 12.96
CA LEU A 16 -15.15 -12.20 11.81
C LEU A 16 -13.73 -11.88 11.32
N SER A 17 -12.85 -12.88 11.41
CA SER A 17 -11.50 -12.87 10.87
C SER A 17 -11.44 -13.51 9.49
N VAL A 18 -10.51 -13.05 8.66
CA VAL A 18 -10.18 -13.69 7.37
C VAL A 18 -8.70 -13.97 7.30
N HIS A 19 -8.38 -15.21 6.93
CA HIS A 19 -7.05 -15.68 6.56
C HIS A 19 -7.05 -16.16 5.12
N GLY A 20 -5.93 -16.01 4.41
CA GLY A 20 -5.82 -16.44 3.02
C GLY A 20 -4.40 -16.41 2.48
N HIS A 21 -4.18 -17.26 1.47
CA HIS A 21 -2.91 -17.39 0.76
C HIS A 21 -2.94 -16.67 -0.60
N ASN A 22 -1.77 -16.38 -1.12
CA ASN A 22 -1.60 -15.52 -2.31
C ASN A 22 -1.21 -16.31 -3.57
N ASP A 23 -1.59 -17.58 -3.67
CA ASP A 23 -1.19 -18.49 -4.75
C ASP A 23 -1.55 -17.98 -6.16
N LEU A 24 -2.62 -17.20 -6.29
CA LEU A 24 -3.03 -16.55 -7.55
C LEU A 24 -2.83 -15.03 -7.54
N GLY A 25 -2.12 -14.47 -6.55
CA GLY A 25 -1.91 -13.02 -6.44
C GLY A 25 -3.15 -12.22 -6.03
N LEU A 26 -4.19 -12.85 -5.49
CA LEU A 26 -5.50 -12.23 -5.22
C LEU A 26 -5.81 -12.07 -3.72
N ALA A 27 -4.88 -12.40 -2.82
CA ALA A 27 -5.14 -12.39 -1.38
C ALA A 27 -5.61 -11.03 -0.88
N VAL A 28 -4.92 -9.94 -1.27
CA VAL A 28 -5.28 -8.57 -0.88
C VAL A 28 -6.68 -8.19 -1.39
N ALA A 29 -6.98 -8.49 -2.65
CA ALA A 29 -8.30 -8.21 -3.24
C ALA A 29 -9.42 -8.96 -2.51
N ASN A 30 -9.21 -10.23 -2.20
CA ASN A 30 -10.15 -11.04 -1.44
C ASN A 30 -10.38 -10.49 -0.03
N PHE A 31 -9.35 -9.98 0.62
CA PHE A 31 -9.45 -9.40 1.96
C PHE A 31 -10.22 -8.08 1.95
N LEU A 32 -9.98 -7.23 0.95
CA LEU A 32 -10.74 -5.99 0.79
C LEU A 32 -12.24 -6.28 0.54
N GLU A 33 -12.54 -7.31 -0.26
CA GLU A 33 -13.92 -7.76 -0.44
C GLU A 33 -14.51 -8.36 0.85
N ALA A 34 -13.71 -9.07 1.64
CA ALA A 34 -14.14 -9.57 2.95
C ALA A 34 -14.50 -8.44 3.92
N VAL A 35 -13.72 -7.34 3.93
CA VAL A 35 -14.03 -6.13 4.72
C VAL A 35 -15.38 -5.53 4.34
N LYS A 36 -15.67 -5.43 3.05
CA LYS A 36 -16.98 -4.94 2.56
C LYS A 36 -18.14 -5.81 3.03
N ASN A 37 -17.89 -7.10 3.19
CA ASN A 37 -18.88 -8.08 3.62
C ASN A 37 -18.89 -8.36 5.14
N GLY A 38 -18.21 -7.54 5.95
CA GLY A 38 -18.32 -7.57 7.40
C GLY A 38 -17.14 -8.19 8.15
N ALA A 39 -16.06 -8.61 7.50
CA ALA A 39 -14.83 -8.95 8.21
C ALA A 39 -14.25 -7.72 8.91
N ARG A 40 -13.76 -7.91 10.13
CA ARG A 40 -13.17 -6.83 10.95
C ARG A 40 -11.79 -7.20 11.50
N GLN A 41 -11.32 -8.39 11.20
CA GLN A 41 -9.95 -8.83 11.45
C GLN A 41 -9.36 -9.43 10.18
N LEU A 42 -8.13 -9.03 9.83
CA LEU A 42 -7.40 -9.46 8.64
C LEU A 42 -6.08 -10.07 9.08
N GLU A 43 -5.91 -11.38 8.85
CA GLU A 43 -4.67 -12.10 9.18
C GLU A 43 -3.72 -12.00 7.99
N CYS A 44 -2.82 -11.05 8.05
CA CYS A 44 -1.88 -10.70 7.00
C CYS A 44 -0.44 -10.66 7.53
N THR A 45 0.53 -10.56 6.63
CA THR A 45 1.95 -10.57 7.00
C THR A 45 2.69 -9.40 6.35
N ILE A 46 3.71 -8.89 7.03
CA ILE A 46 4.61 -7.87 6.45
C ILE A 46 5.30 -8.48 5.23
N ASN A 47 5.34 -7.74 4.13
CA ASN A 47 5.85 -8.16 2.83
C ASN A 47 5.09 -9.34 2.19
N GLY A 48 3.95 -9.75 2.77
CA GLY A 48 3.20 -10.90 2.30
C GLY A 48 3.92 -12.24 2.48
N ILE A 49 4.91 -12.33 3.38
CA ILE A 49 5.64 -13.58 3.61
C ILE A 49 4.70 -14.67 4.14
N GLY A 50 5.00 -15.92 3.82
CA GLY A 50 4.20 -17.08 4.23
C GLY A 50 4.51 -18.32 3.40
N GLU A 51 3.74 -19.36 3.59
CA GLU A 51 3.87 -20.59 2.83
C GLU A 51 3.56 -20.38 1.33
N ARG A 52 4.20 -21.15 0.47
CA ARG A 52 4.05 -21.15 -1.00
C ARG A 52 4.25 -19.76 -1.60
N ALA A 53 3.19 -19.11 -2.09
CA ALA A 53 3.22 -17.74 -2.63
C ALA A 53 3.01 -16.65 -1.58
N GLY A 54 2.96 -17.03 -0.30
CA GLY A 54 2.77 -16.13 0.83
C GLY A 54 1.31 -15.84 1.17
N ASN A 55 1.11 -14.85 2.02
CA ASN A 55 -0.18 -14.38 2.53
C ASN A 55 -0.53 -13.01 1.94
N ALA A 56 -1.67 -12.46 2.33
CA ALA A 56 -1.98 -11.07 2.04
C ALA A 56 -0.93 -10.14 2.68
N ALA A 57 -0.42 -9.20 1.90
CA ALA A 57 0.58 -8.24 2.37
C ALA A 57 -0.07 -7.14 3.22
N LEU A 58 0.43 -6.96 4.46
CA LEU A 58 -0.06 -5.96 5.41
C LEU A 58 -0.03 -4.55 4.82
N GLU A 59 1.11 -4.15 4.25
CA GLU A 59 1.33 -2.83 3.69
C GLU A 59 0.35 -2.50 2.57
N GLU A 60 0.02 -3.47 1.73
CA GLU A 60 -0.92 -3.29 0.62
C GLU A 60 -2.36 -3.11 1.14
N LEU A 61 -2.76 -3.91 2.13
CA LEU A 61 -4.07 -3.81 2.78
C LEU A 61 -4.23 -2.45 3.49
N ILE A 62 -3.25 -2.07 4.31
CA ILE A 62 -3.29 -0.81 5.06
C ILE A 62 -3.36 0.38 4.10
N MET A 63 -2.52 0.40 3.07
CA MET A 63 -2.50 1.52 2.13
C MET A 63 -3.74 1.55 1.22
N ALA A 64 -4.31 0.42 0.84
CA ALA A 64 -5.59 0.38 0.13
C ALA A 64 -6.72 0.99 0.98
N LEU A 65 -6.81 0.61 2.26
CA LEU A 65 -7.79 1.18 3.20
C LEU A 65 -7.53 2.66 3.47
N HIS A 66 -6.27 3.09 3.55
CA HIS A 66 -5.88 4.48 3.76
C HIS A 66 -6.26 5.37 2.57
N VAL A 67 -5.85 4.99 1.36
CA VAL A 67 -6.06 5.77 0.12
C VAL A 67 -7.54 5.78 -0.28
N ARG A 68 -8.24 4.66 -0.09
CA ARG A 68 -9.65 4.50 -0.43
C ARG A 68 -10.58 4.62 0.77
N ARG A 69 -10.17 5.34 1.80
CA ARG A 69 -10.94 5.48 3.05
C ARG A 69 -12.38 5.94 2.80
N SER A 70 -12.59 6.92 1.94
CA SER A 70 -13.95 7.40 1.63
C SER A 70 -14.84 6.30 1.04
N TYR A 71 -14.28 5.40 0.26
CA TYR A 71 -15.01 4.24 -0.27
C TYR A 71 -15.31 3.20 0.82
N PHE A 72 -14.37 2.98 1.75
CA PHE A 72 -14.53 1.94 2.78
C PHE A 72 -15.32 2.41 4.02
N ASN A 73 -15.31 3.70 4.35
CA ASN A 73 -16.01 4.26 5.52
C ASN A 73 -17.45 3.77 5.67
N PRO A 74 -18.29 3.74 4.61
CA PRO A 74 -19.68 3.29 4.74
C PRO A 74 -19.83 1.84 5.24
N PHE A 75 -18.88 0.95 4.93
CA PHE A 75 -18.90 -0.44 5.42
C PHE A 75 -18.55 -0.56 6.91
N PHE A 76 -18.12 0.56 7.54
CA PHE A 76 -17.90 0.69 8.99
C PHE A 76 -18.94 1.57 9.66
N GLY A 77 -20.05 1.87 8.97
CA GLY A 77 -21.10 2.76 9.49
C GLY A 77 -20.67 4.22 9.63
N ARG A 78 -19.68 4.66 8.85
CA ARG A 78 -19.16 6.03 8.88
C ARG A 78 -19.53 6.77 7.58
N PRO A 79 -19.70 8.09 7.62
CA PRO A 79 -19.85 8.87 6.39
C PRO A 79 -18.59 8.80 5.54
N PRO A 80 -18.70 8.86 4.19
CA PRO A 80 -17.54 8.76 3.28
C PRO A 80 -16.40 9.72 3.62
N GLU A 81 -16.71 10.94 4.00
CA GLU A 81 -15.76 12.01 4.31
C GLU A 81 -15.16 11.93 5.73
N SER A 82 -15.51 10.92 6.51
CA SER A 82 -14.98 10.75 7.88
C SER A 82 -13.43 10.77 7.86
N PRO A 83 -12.79 11.64 8.65
CA PRO A 83 -11.34 11.73 8.71
C PRO A 83 -10.71 10.61 9.54
N THR A 84 -11.51 9.86 10.30
CA THR A 84 -11.03 8.82 11.21
C THR A 84 -10.39 7.67 10.44
N PRO A 85 -9.13 7.28 10.71
CA PRO A 85 -8.49 6.13 10.08
C PRO A 85 -9.28 4.84 10.32
N LEU A 86 -9.27 3.93 9.34
CA LEU A 86 -9.91 2.61 9.45
C LEU A 86 -9.10 1.61 10.27
N THR A 87 -7.84 1.93 10.53
CA THR A 87 -6.91 1.13 11.32
C THR A 87 -6.02 2.05 12.15
N ALA A 88 -5.50 1.55 13.27
CA ALA A 88 -4.54 2.26 14.13
C ALA A 88 -3.07 2.05 13.70
N VAL A 89 -2.82 1.33 12.61
CA VAL A 89 -1.45 1.12 12.11
C VAL A 89 -0.87 2.44 11.62
N ARG A 90 0.32 2.79 12.10
CA ARG A 90 1.07 3.96 11.66
C ARG A 90 1.71 3.70 10.32
N THR A 91 1.20 4.33 9.28
CA THR A 91 1.64 4.09 7.90
C THR A 91 3.10 4.49 7.67
N GLU A 92 3.59 5.50 8.39
CA GLU A 92 4.98 5.98 8.33
C GLU A 92 6.02 4.94 8.80
N GLU A 93 5.61 3.89 9.51
CA GLU A 93 6.50 2.80 9.92
C GLU A 93 6.56 1.63 8.91
N ILE A 94 5.76 1.67 7.85
CA ILE A 94 5.62 0.57 6.88
C ILE A 94 6.96 0.21 6.25
N THR A 95 7.66 1.17 5.66
CA THR A 95 8.93 0.91 4.97
C THR A 95 10.01 0.40 5.92
N LYS A 96 10.07 0.95 7.13
CA LYS A 96 11.02 0.51 8.17
C LYS A 96 10.73 -0.92 8.62
N SER A 97 9.47 -1.25 8.85
CA SER A 97 9.04 -2.61 9.23
C SER A 97 9.33 -3.62 8.11
N SER A 98 9.04 -3.26 6.86
CA SER A 98 9.34 -4.09 5.69
C SER A 98 10.83 -4.42 5.59
N ARG A 99 11.70 -3.40 5.73
CA ARG A 99 13.17 -3.58 5.71
C ARG A 99 13.66 -4.45 6.86
N LEU A 100 13.12 -4.24 8.07
CA LEU A 100 13.48 -5.04 9.24
C LEU A 100 13.16 -6.52 9.03
N VAL A 101 11.94 -6.82 8.56
CA VAL A 101 11.52 -8.21 8.28
C VAL A 101 12.37 -8.83 7.19
N SER A 102 12.65 -8.10 6.10
CA SER A 102 13.52 -8.56 5.02
C SER A 102 14.93 -8.91 5.54
N ASN A 103 15.51 -8.06 6.39
CA ASN A 103 16.84 -8.28 6.96
C ASN A 103 16.87 -9.48 7.92
N LEU A 104 15.85 -9.64 8.76
CA LEU A 104 15.79 -10.74 9.74
C LEU A 104 15.51 -12.09 9.10
N THR A 105 14.72 -12.12 8.03
CA THR A 105 14.33 -13.37 7.35
C THR A 105 15.24 -13.75 6.20
N GLY A 106 16.04 -12.80 5.68
CA GLY A 106 16.80 -12.96 4.44
C GLY A 106 15.94 -12.95 3.17
N MET A 107 14.63 -12.80 3.28
CA MET A 107 13.70 -12.73 2.14
C MET A 107 13.71 -11.33 1.55
N VAL A 108 14.39 -11.17 0.41
CA VAL A 108 14.52 -9.87 -0.25
C VAL A 108 13.19 -9.47 -0.91
N VAL A 109 12.77 -8.23 -0.65
CA VAL A 109 11.60 -7.64 -1.29
C VAL A 109 11.90 -7.36 -2.77
N GLN A 110 11.01 -7.79 -3.66
CA GLN A 110 11.14 -7.50 -5.10
C GLN A 110 11.15 -5.98 -5.34
N PRO A 111 12.01 -5.46 -6.23
CA PRO A 111 12.09 -4.03 -6.49
C PRO A 111 10.78 -3.36 -6.92
N ASN A 112 9.93 -4.08 -7.63
CA ASN A 112 8.61 -3.62 -8.10
C ASN A 112 7.45 -3.99 -7.17
N LYS A 113 7.72 -4.51 -5.95
CA LYS A 113 6.65 -4.80 -5.01
C LYS A 113 5.89 -3.50 -4.64
N ALA A 114 4.57 -3.59 -4.66
CA ALA A 114 3.73 -2.47 -4.27
C ALA A 114 4.11 -1.95 -2.88
N ILE A 115 4.03 -0.65 -2.68
CA ILE A 115 4.24 0.10 -1.42
C ILE A 115 5.70 0.11 -0.93
N VAL A 116 6.39 -1.03 -0.87
CA VAL A 116 7.68 -1.17 -0.17
C VAL A 116 8.85 -1.51 -1.09
N GLY A 117 8.60 -1.83 -2.35
CA GLY A 117 9.65 -2.10 -3.33
C GLY A 117 10.50 -0.87 -3.62
N ALA A 118 11.78 -1.06 -3.95
CA ALA A 118 12.71 0.03 -4.20
C ALA A 118 12.26 0.96 -5.35
N ASN A 119 11.47 0.42 -6.30
CA ASN A 119 10.93 1.16 -7.45
C ASN A 119 9.52 1.71 -7.22
N ALA A 120 8.88 1.42 -6.06
CA ALA A 120 7.48 1.78 -5.82
C ALA A 120 7.21 3.29 -5.93
N PHE A 121 8.23 4.12 -5.67
CA PHE A 121 8.18 5.59 -5.75
C PHE A 121 9.27 6.14 -6.67
N ALA A 122 9.73 5.36 -7.68
CA ALA A 122 10.74 5.78 -8.64
C ALA A 122 10.09 6.05 -10.00
N HIS A 123 10.42 7.18 -10.60
CA HIS A 123 9.98 7.57 -11.94
C HIS A 123 11.20 7.73 -12.85
N GLU A 124 11.25 6.99 -13.96
CA GLU A 124 12.32 7.07 -14.97
C GLU A 124 11.86 7.74 -16.26
N SER A 125 10.60 7.55 -16.65
CA SER A 125 10.06 8.13 -17.90
C SER A 125 9.95 9.65 -17.82
N GLY A 126 10.47 10.36 -18.83
CA GLY A 126 10.46 11.82 -18.91
C GLY A 126 9.06 12.44 -18.81
N ILE A 127 8.03 11.80 -19.38
CA ILE A 127 6.63 12.26 -19.29
C ILE A 127 6.13 12.13 -17.85
N HIS A 128 6.44 11.02 -17.16
CA HIS A 128 6.05 10.81 -15.78
C HIS A 128 6.76 11.79 -14.85
N GLN A 129 8.07 12.00 -15.07
CA GLN A 129 8.88 12.94 -14.29
C GLN A 129 8.38 14.37 -14.44
N ASP A 130 8.08 14.83 -15.66
CA ASP A 130 7.50 16.16 -15.92
C ASP A 130 6.12 16.31 -15.27
N GLY A 131 5.27 15.29 -15.34
CA GLY A 131 3.96 15.28 -14.70
C GLY A 131 4.05 15.37 -13.17
N VAL A 132 4.93 14.59 -12.54
CA VAL A 132 5.16 14.61 -11.08
C VAL A 132 5.72 15.97 -10.63
N LEU A 133 6.66 16.55 -11.38
CA LEU A 133 7.21 17.88 -11.08
C LEU A 133 6.15 18.98 -11.14
N LYS A 134 5.19 18.88 -12.06
CA LYS A 134 4.08 19.85 -12.21
C LYS A 134 2.97 19.63 -11.18
N ASN A 135 2.56 18.39 -10.98
CA ASN A 135 1.57 17.99 -9.98
C ASN A 135 1.75 16.52 -9.62
N ARG A 136 2.17 16.23 -8.40
CA ARG A 136 2.40 14.86 -7.89
C ARG A 136 1.18 13.95 -8.05
N LEU A 137 -0.02 14.47 -7.84
CA LEU A 137 -1.26 13.71 -7.96
C LEU A 137 -1.54 13.15 -9.36
N THR A 138 -0.80 13.59 -10.39
CA THR A 138 -0.98 13.10 -11.76
C THR A 138 -0.61 11.63 -11.92
N TYR A 139 0.42 11.15 -11.18
CA TYR A 139 0.94 9.78 -11.27
C TYR A 139 1.10 9.10 -9.92
N GLU A 140 0.91 9.80 -8.81
CA GLU A 140 1.13 9.28 -7.46
C GLU A 140 -0.18 9.30 -6.68
N ILE A 141 -0.72 8.12 -6.40
CA ILE A 141 -1.88 7.94 -5.52
C ILE A 141 -1.49 7.90 -4.04
N ILE A 142 -0.18 7.79 -3.76
CA ILE A 142 0.41 7.69 -2.41
C ILE A 142 1.64 8.59 -2.37
N ASP A 143 1.71 9.49 -1.38
CA ASP A 143 2.93 10.23 -1.09
C ASP A 143 3.94 9.29 -0.39
N ALA A 144 5.20 9.30 -0.83
CA ALA A 144 6.28 8.51 -0.25
C ALA A 144 6.44 8.74 1.26
N LYS A 145 6.20 9.96 1.74
CA LYS A 145 6.24 10.32 3.17
C LYS A 145 5.20 9.57 3.99
N THR A 146 4.04 9.26 3.40
CA THR A 146 2.98 8.50 4.06
C THR A 146 3.45 7.10 4.50
N VAL A 147 4.40 6.52 3.80
CA VAL A 147 4.96 5.20 4.11
C VAL A 147 6.35 5.24 4.74
N GLY A 148 6.78 6.43 5.18
CA GLY A 148 8.04 6.63 5.92
C GLY A 148 9.28 6.78 5.04
N LEU A 149 9.13 7.18 3.78
CA LEU A 149 10.24 7.59 2.92
C LEU A 149 10.41 9.11 2.97
N SER A 150 11.65 9.58 2.89
CA SER A 150 11.95 11.03 2.95
C SER A 150 11.47 11.77 1.72
N ASP A 151 11.60 11.16 0.54
CA ASP A 151 11.14 11.73 -0.73
C ASP A 151 11.08 10.69 -1.85
N ASN A 152 10.43 11.05 -2.96
CA ASN A 152 10.39 10.22 -4.16
C ASN A 152 11.73 10.32 -4.91
N LYS A 153 12.19 9.20 -5.45
CA LYS A 153 13.44 9.19 -6.23
C LYS A 153 13.16 9.44 -7.70
N ILE A 154 13.66 10.56 -8.22
CA ILE A 154 13.80 10.75 -9.66
C ILE A 154 15.06 9.97 -10.08
N SER A 155 14.87 8.84 -10.74
CA SER A 155 15.99 8.06 -11.28
C SER A 155 16.29 8.52 -12.71
N LEU A 156 17.54 8.93 -12.98
CA LEU A 156 17.96 9.22 -14.34
C LEU A 156 18.28 7.94 -15.08
N GLY A 157 17.67 7.75 -16.24
CA GLY A 157 17.86 6.59 -17.10
C GLY A 157 17.72 6.94 -18.58
N LYS A 158 17.73 5.95 -19.44
CA LYS A 158 17.66 6.12 -20.91
C LYS A 158 16.43 6.89 -21.39
N LEU A 159 15.36 6.88 -20.60
CA LEU A 159 14.07 7.50 -20.94
C LEU A 159 13.83 8.83 -20.21
N SER A 160 14.81 9.30 -19.44
CA SER A 160 14.70 10.57 -18.74
C SER A 160 14.75 11.75 -19.70
N GLY A 161 13.81 12.67 -19.52
CA GLY A 161 13.71 13.89 -20.31
C GLY A 161 14.59 15.02 -19.75
N ARG A 162 14.67 16.13 -20.50
CA ARG A 162 15.44 17.32 -20.14
C ARG A 162 15.07 17.90 -18.77
N SER A 163 13.78 17.89 -18.42
CA SER A 163 13.28 18.38 -17.13
C SER A 163 13.84 17.60 -15.93
N ALA A 164 13.98 16.28 -16.05
CA ALA A 164 14.53 15.45 -14.98
C ALA A 164 16.04 15.65 -14.78
N VAL A 165 16.77 15.83 -15.89
CA VAL A 165 18.21 16.15 -15.83
C VAL A 165 18.42 17.49 -15.15
N ARG A 166 17.62 18.50 -15.52
CA ARG A 166 17.68 19.82 -14.92
C ARG A 166 17.39 19.78 -13.43
N ALA A 167 16.28 19.14 -13.01
CA ALA A 167 15.93 18.98 -11.60
C ALA A 167 17.05 18.28 -10.80
N ARG A 168 17.72 17.29 -11.42
CA ARG A 168 18.84 16.61 -10.76
C ARG A 168 20.09 17.46 -10.66
N LEU A 169 20.37 18.33 -11.64
CA LEU A 169 21.46 19.29 -11.56
C LEU A 169 21.21 20.30 -10.46
N GLU A 170 20.00 20.85 -10.38
CA GLU A 170 19.57 21.76 -9.31
C GLU A 170 19.73 21.13 -7.93
N ASP A 171 19.29 19.86 -7.74
CA ASP A 171 19.50 19.07 -6.51
C ASP A 171 20.99 18.93 -6.12
N LEU A 172 21.87 18.88 -7.11
CA LEU A 172 23.31 18.79 -6.91
C LEU A 172 23.99 20.15 -6.77
N GLY A 173 23.24 21.24 -6.85
CA GLY A 173 23.76 22.62 -6.70
C GLY A 173 24.36 23.21 -7.98
N TYR A 174 23.98 22.68 -9.15
CA TYR A 174 24.34 23.26 -10.46
C TYR A 174 23.15 24.05 -11.01
N ASP A 175 23.43 25.25 -11.55
CA ASP A 175 22.45 26.11 -12.26
C ASP A 175 22.22 25.67 -13.72
#